data_da7340189cc18257bba6737af8698bd0
#
_entry.id   da7340189cc18257bba6737af8698bd0
#
_cell.length_a   1.000
_cell.length_b   1.000
_cell.length_c   1.000
_cell.angle_alpha   90.00
_cell.angle_beta   90.00
_cell.angle_gamma   90.00
#
_symmetry.space_group_name_H-M   'P 1'
#
loop_
_entity.id
_entity.type
_entity.pdbx_description
1 polymer ?
#
loop_
_entity_poly.entity_id
_entity_poly.type
_entity_poly.pdbx_seq_one_letter_code
_entity_poly.pdbx_strand_id
1 'polypeptide(L)'
;MKILITENKLTQIIVDYLDKYYDFNDIHYTYYIDDNYNESDSAIQYYLGDYGDDNTIFRIYKEDYWTNDDDFRKKLSPILMVEDENLVSSLFGLFGNRWKPVMAKWFENNFNEEVKTVDHY
;
A
#
# COMPACT_ATOMS: atom_id res chain seq x y z
N MET A 1 18.82 22.22 -21.79
CA MET A 1 18.08 22.86 -20.67
C MET A 1 17.71 21.80 -19.64
N LYS A 2 18.15 22.00 -18.42
CA LYS A 2 17.72 21.12 -17.33
C LYS A 2 16.31 21.50 -16.89
N ILE A 3 15.40 20.56 -17.00
CA ILE A 3 14.08 20.72 -16.42
C ILE A 3 14.17 20.27 -14.97
N LEU A 4 14.03 21.22 -14.05
CA LEU A 4 13.95 20.90 -12.64
C LEU A 4 12.51 20.55 -12.31
N ILE A 5 12.29 19.27 -12.01
CA ILE A 5 10.98 18.81 -11.50
C ILE A 5 10.97 19.10 -10.01
N THR A 6 10.08 19.98 -9.58
CA THR A 6 9.91 20.25 -8.16
C THR A 6 9.31 19.05 -7.44
N GLU A 7 9.51 18.96 -6.13
CA GLU A 7 8.91 17.90 -5.31
C GLU A 7 7.39 17.83 -5.48
N ASN A 8 6.72 18.98 -5.55
CA ASN A 8 5.27 19.03 -5.74
C ASN A 8 4.84 18.48 -7.10
N LYS A 9 5.60 18.76 -8.15
CA LYS A 9 5.34 18.21 -9.49
C LYS A 9 5.57 16.72 -9.54
N LEU A 10 6.65 16.24 -8.92
CA LEU A 10 6.94 14.82 -8.86
C LEU A 10 5.83 14.07 -8.09
N THR A 11 5.41 14.62 -6.95
CA THR A 11 4.29 14.06 -6.19
C THR A 11 3.04 13.93 -7.06
N GLN A 12 2.70 14.99 -7.80
CA GLN A 12 1.52 14.96 -8.66
C GLN A 12 1.64 13.94 -9.80
N ILE A 13 2.83 13.79 -10.38
CA ILE A 13 3.08 12.81 -11.42
C ILE A 13 2.88 11.38 -10.88
N ILE A 14 3.39 11.10 -9.68
CA ILE A 14 3.23 9.80 -9.04
C ILE A 14 1.74 9.54 -8.73
N VAL A 15 1.04 10.53 -8.17
CA VAL A 15 -0.39 10.42 -7.86
C VAL A 15 -1.19 10.14 -9.14
N ASP A 16 -0.92 10.88 -10.21
CA ASP A 16 -1.61 10.67 -11.50
C ASP A 16 -1.34 9.28 -12.06
N TYR A 17 -0.11 8.79 -11.91
CA TYR A 17 0.25 7.44 -12.32
C TYR A 17 -0.55 6.39 -11.55
N LEU A 18 -0.62 6.53 -10.22
CA LEU A 18 -1.36 5.60 -9.36
C LEU A 18 -2.86 5.65 -9.64
N ASP A 19 -3.42 6.83 -9.85
CA ASP A 19 -4.85 7.00 -10.15
C ASP A 19 -5.28 6.30 -11.43
N LYS A 20 -4.36 6.17 -12.38
CA LYS A 20 -4.63 5.53 -13.67
C LYS A 20 -4.27 4.06 -13.71
N TYR A 21 -3.50 3.59 -12.73
CA TYR A 21 -2.99 2.21 -12.73
C TYR A 21 -4.10 1.20 -12.46
N TYR A 22 -5.02 1.54 -11.56
CA TYR A 22 -6.13 0.66 -11.19
C TYR A 22 -7.48 1.27 -11.50
N ASP A 23 -8.44 0.40 -11.82
CA ASP A 23 -9.85 0.76 -11.79
C ASP A 23 -10.35 0.58 -10.35
N PHE A 24 -10.64 1.69 -9.67
CA PHE A 24 -11.09 1.67 -8.27
C PHE A 24 -12.39 0.90 -8.09
N ASN A 25 -13.23 0.82 -9.12
CA ASN A 25 -14.47 0.04 -9.05
C ASN A 25 -14.21 -1.45 -8.96
N ASP A 26 -13.00 -1.90 -9.34
CA ASP A 26 -12.61 -3.30 -9.31
C ASP A 26 -11.80 -3.65 -8.06
N ILE A 27 -11.50 -2.67 -7.20
CA ILE A 27 -10.77 -2.89 -5.97
C ILE A 27 -11.76 -3.19 -4.85
N HIS A 28 -11.59 -4.35 -4.23
CA HIS A 28 -12.40 -4.81 -3.10
C HIS A 28 -11.50 -5.03 -1.91
N TYR A 29 -12.09 -5.12 -0.72
CA TYR A 29 -11.32 -5.40 0.48
C TYR A 29 -12.02 -6.41 1.37
N THR A 30 -11.22 -7.09 2.19
CA THR A 30 -11.72 -7.95 3.26
C THR A 30 -10.79 -7.81 4.46
N TYR A 31 -11.36 -8.02 5.65
CA TYR A 31 -10.57 -8.11 6.86
C TYR A 31 -9.83 -9.44 6.87
N TYR A 32 -8.68 -9.45 7.53
CA TYR A 32 -7.90 -10.67 7.65
C TYR A 32 -8.65 -11.72 8.45
N ILE A 33 -8.59 -12.96 8.00
CA ILE A 33 -9.18 -14.11 8.69
C ILE A 33 -8.02 -14.97 9.17
N ASP A 34 -7.93 -15.19 10.49
CA ASP A 34 -6.88 -16.00 11.07
C ASP A 34 -7.15 -17.51 10.92
N ASP A 35 -6.19 -18.33 11.35
CA ASP A 35 -6.28 -19.79 11.25
C ASP A 35 -7.44 -20.39 12.03
N ASN A 36 -8.02 -19.65 12.96
CA ASN A 36 -9.20 -20.05 13.73
C ASN A 36 -10.50 -19.56 13.12
N TYR A 37 -10.44 -19.01 11.90
CA TYR A 37 -11.56 -18.42 11.18
C TYR A 37 -12.15 -17.20 11.88
N ASN A 38 -11.39 -16.54 12.75
CA ASN A 38 -11.80 -15.30 13.37
C ASN A 38 -11.38 -14.13 12.49
N GLU A 39 -12.33 -13.27 12.22
CA GLU A 39 -12.06 -12.03 11.48
C GLU A 39 -11.34 -11.04 12.38
N SER A 40 -10.25 -10.45 11.86
CA SER A 40 -9.48 -9.45 12.59
C SER A 40 -9.39 -8.18 11.76
N ASP A 41 -9.71 -7.04 12.37
CA ASP A 41 -9.56 -5.74 11.75
C ASP A 41 -8.13 -5.18 11.86
N SER A 42 -7.22 -5.94 12.47
CA SER A 42 -5.80 -5.55 12.55
C SER A 42 -5.11 -5.56 11.21
N ALA A 43 -5.64 -6.29 10.22
CA ALA A 43 -5.13 -6.32 8.87
C ALA A 43 -6.28 -6.33 7.87
N ILE A 44 -6.12 -5.55 6.80
CA ILE A 44 -7.08 -5.48 5.70
C ILE A 44 -6.35 -5.81 4.40
N GLN A 45 -6.96 -6.68 3.61
CA GLN A 45 -6.45 -7.10 2.31
C GLN A 45 -7.28 -6.48 1.19
N TYR A 46 -6.60 -5.83 0.26
CA TYR A 46 -7.21 -5.23 -0.93
C TYR A 46 -6.85 -6.08 -2.15
N TYR A 47 -7.84 -6.40 -2.98
CA TYR A 47 -7.66 -7.27 -4.12
C TYR A 47 -8.44 -6.77 -5.34
N LEU A 48 -8.03 -7.22 -6.52
CA LEU A 48 -8.71 -6.90 -7.78
C LEU A 48 -9.67 -8.03 -8.15
N GLY A 49 -10.92 -7.67 -8.46
CA GLY A 49 -11.91 -8.64 -8.91
C GLY A 49 -12.28 -9.65 -7.82
N ASP A 50 -12.00 -10.92 -8.06
CA ASP A 50 -12.33 -12.00 -7.12
C ASP A 50 -11.29 -12.14 -6.03
N TYR A 51 -11.75 -12.52 -4.83
CA TYR A 51 -10.86 -12.74 -3.68
C TYR A 51 -9.86 -13.86 -3.98
N GLY A 52 -8.60 -13.61 -3.64
CA GLY A 52 -7.53 -14.59 -3.75
C GLY A 52 -6.17 -13.93 -3.56
N ASP A 53 -5.19 -14.73 -3.11
CA ASP A 53 -3.84 -14.21 -2.88
C ASP A 53 -3.20 -13.69 -4.17
N ASP A 54 -3.46 -14.34 -5.30
CA ASP A 54 -2.93 -13.94 -6.60
C ASP A 54 -3.47 -12.58 -7.07
N ASN A 55 -4.61 -12.17 -6.55
CA ASN A 55 -5.27 -10.92 -6.91
C ASN A 55 -5.05 -9.82 -5.86
N THR A 56 -4.35 -10.11 -4.79
CA THR A 56 -4.08 -9.14 -3.73
C THR A 56 -3.06 -8.11 -4.21
N ILE A 57 -3.41 -6.84 -4.04
CA ILE A 57 -2.55 -5.72 -4.46
C ILE A 57 -1.95 -4.97 -3.27
N PHE A 58 -2.70 -4.83 -2.18
CA PHE A 58 -2.26 -4.15 -0.96
C PHE A 58 -2.72 -4.92 0.26
N ARG A 59 -1.90 -4.88 1.32
CA ARG A 59 -2.31 -5.26 2.69
C ARG A 59 -1.92 -4.13 3.62
N ILE A 60 -2.84 -3.74 4.50
CA ILE A 60 -2.55 -2.78 5.56
C ILE A 60 -2.57 -3.50 6.90
N TYR A 61 -1.49 -3.38 7.64
CA TYR A 61 -1.36 -3.94 8.99
C TYR A 61 -1.44 -2.80 9.98
N LYS A 62 -2.59 -2.70 10.66
CA LYS A 62 -2.93 -1.55 11.52
C LYS A 62 -2.27 -1.58 12.87
N GLU A 63 -2.09 -2.78 13.43
CA GLU A 63 -1.51 -2.95 14.75
C GLU A 63 -0.49 -4.07 14.72
N ASP A 64 -0.07 -4.50 15.91
CA ASP A 64 0.89 -5.57 16.14
C ASP A 64 0.46 -6.93 15.62
N TYR A 65 0.03 -6.97 14.39
CA TYR A 65 -0.42 -8.20 13.78
C TYR A 65 0.61 -9.33 13.91
N TRP A 66 1.87 -8.95 13.88
CA TRP A 66 2.99 -9.88 13.93
C TRP A 66 3.36 -10.32 15.33
N THR A 67 2.64 -9.82 16.31
CA THR A 67 2.75 -10.09 17.70
C THR A 67 4.06 -9.97 18.40
N ASN A 68 3.84 -9.69 19.45
CA ASN A 68 4.26 -10.02 20.77
C ASN A 68 5.56 -9.46 21.19
N ASP A 69 6.61 -9.62 20.46
CA ASP A 69 7.94 -9.33 21.00
C ASP A 69 8.76 -8.44 20.09
N ASP A 70 8.14 -7.95 19.01
CA ASP A 70 8.88 -7.15 18.06
C ASP A 70 8.52 -5.66 18.18
N ASP A 71 9.12 -5.01 19.18
CA ASP A 71 8.97 -3.56 19.37
C ASP A 71 9.32 -2.76 18.12
N PHE A 72 10.18 -3.29 17.27
CA PHE A 72 10.57 -2.66 16.03
C PHE A 72 9.38 -2.56 15.07
N ARG A 73 8.62 -3.64 14.91
CA ARG A 73 7.45 -3.66 14.04
C ARG A 73 6.32 -2.78 14.57
N LYS A 74 6.14 -2.73 15.89
CA LYS A 74 5.19 -1.83 16.53
C LYS A 74 5.42 -0.38 16.14
N LYS A 75 6.67 0.02 16.04
CA LYS A 75 7.03 1.40 15.69
C LYS A 75 6.78 1.74 14.23
N LEU A 76 6.68 0.73 13.37
CA LEU A 76 6.46 0.90 11.94
C LEU A 76 4.99 0.85 11.53
N SER A 77 4.12 0.31 12.40
CA SER A 77 2.69 0.19 12.11
C SER A 77 1.96 1.52 12.27
N PRO A 78 0.94 1.82 11.46
CA PRO A 78 0.38 0.96 10.40
C PRO A 78 1.31 0.82 9.20
N ILE A 79 1.47 -0.42 8.74
CA ILE A 79 2.34 -0.74 7.59
C ILE A 79 1.48 -1.07 6.38
N LEU A 80 1.70 -0.35 5.28
CA LEU A 80 1.14 -0.69 3.99
C LEU A 80 2.12 -1.58 3.24
N MET A 81 1.71 -2.80 2.97
CA MET A 81 2.47 -3.74 2.15
C MET A 81 1.94 -3.72 0.73
N VAL A 82 2.76 -3.29 -0.23
CA VAL A 82 2.40 -3.30 -1.64
C VAL A 82 2.78 -4.65 -2.22
N GLU A 83 1.79 -5.42 -2.63
CA GLU A 83 1.98 -6.81 -3.08
C GLU A 83 1.98 -6.96 -4.60
N ASP A 84 1.62 -5.94 -5.34
CA ASP A 84 1.68 -5.95 -6.80
C ASP A 84 3.11 -5.71 -7.27
N GLU A 85 3.81 -6.78 -7.59
CA GLU A 85 5.22 -6.74 -8.01
C GLU A 85 5.44 -5.89 -9.26
N ASN A 86 4.50 -5.94 -10.20
CA ASN A 86 4.60 -5.15 -11.43
C ASN A 86 4.50 -3.66 -11.15
N LEU A 87 3.61 -3.27 -10.25
CA LEU A 87 3.50 -1.89 -9.82
C LEU A 87 4.77 -1.43 -9.12
N VAL A 88 5.29 -2.23 -8.19
CA VAL A 88 6.51 -1.89 -7.45
C VAL A 88 7.68 -1.71 -8.40
N SER A 89 7.88 -2.63 -9.34
CA SER A 89 8.95 -2.53 -10.35
C SER A 89 8.83 -1.27 -11.19
N SER A 90 7.62 -0.93 -11.61
CA SER A 90 7.36 0.27 -12.41
C SER A 90 7.64 1.54 -11.61
N LEU A 91 7.21 1.58 -10.35
CA LEU A 91 7.43 2.74 -9.49
C LEU A 91 8.91 2.99 -9.22
N PHE A 92 9.68 1.94 -8.93
CA PHE A 92 11.12 2.07 -8.76
C PHE A 92 11.82 2.50 -10.05
N GLY A 93 11.41 1.92 -11.18
CA GLY A 93 12.00 2.26 -12.47
C GLY A 93 11.75 3.69 -12.90
N LEU A 94 10.57 4.23 -12.59
CA LEU A 94 10.18 5.59 -12.98
C LEU A 94 10.59 6.66 -11.97
N PHE A 95 10.53 6.35 -10.68
CA PHE A 95 10.59 7.36 -9.63
C PHE A 95 11.65 7.09 -8.54
N GLY A 96 12.38 5.96 -8.61
CA GLY A 96 13.29 5.57 -7.54
C GLY A 96 12.54 5.37 -6.23
N ASN A 97 13.17 5.69 -5.10
CA ASN A 97 12.56 5.51 -3.77
C ASN A 97 11.52 6.57 -3.41
N ARG A 98 11.34 7.59 -4.23
CA ARG A 98 10.45 8.73 -3.92
C ARG A 98 8.98 8.37 -3.95
N TRP A 99 8.62 7.24 -4.53
CA TRP A 99 7.23 6.83 -4.61
C TRP A 99 6.64 6.42 -3.26
N LYS A 100 7.45 5.94 -2.31
CA LYS A 100 6.94 5.38 -1.04
C LYS A 100 6.16 6.39 -0.20
N PRO A 101 6.70 7.58 0.12
CA PRO A 101 5.93 8.56 0.89
C PRO A 101 4.70 9.08 0.15
N VAL A 102 4.75 9.15 -1.17
CA VAL A 102 3.59 9.55 -1.97
C VAL A 102 2.52 8.46 -1.94
N MET A 103 2.93 7.20 -2.05
CA MET A 103 2.02 6.05 -1.94
C MET A 103 1.28 6.04 -0.60
N ALA A 104 1.97 6.33 0.49
CA ALA A 104 1.35 6.38 1.82
C ALA A 104 0.18 7.36 1.84
N LYS A 105 0.39 8.56 1.36
CA LYS A 105 -0.66 9.59 1.33
C LYS A 105 -1.75 9.28 0.32
N TRP A 106 -1.38 8.77 -0.84
CA TRP A 106 -2.34 8.35 -1.85
C TRP A 106 -3.27 7.27 -1.32
N PHE A 107 -2.72 6.29 -0.61
CA PHE A 107 -3.50 5.21 -0.01
C PHE A 107 -4.42 5.74 1.08
N GLU A 108 -3.91 6.59 1.99
CA GLU A 108 -4.72 7.21 3.03
C GLU A 108 -5.91 7.98 2.46
N ASN A 109 -5.68 8.74 1.40
CA ASN A 109 -6.71 9.58 0.79
C ASN A 109 -7.79 8.76 0.07
N ASN A 110 -7.42 7.63 -0.52
CA ASN A 110 -8.35 6.83 -1.31
C ASN A 110 -9.08 5.76 -0.50
N PHE A 111 -8.43 5.23 0.54
CA PHE A 111 -8.97 4.11 1.31
C PHE A 111 -9.29 4.46 2.75
N ASN A 112 -9.06 5.71 3.15
CA ASN A 112 -9.35 6.22 4.49
C ASN A 112 -8.68 5.40 5.60
N GLU A 113 -7.46 4.99 5.37
CA GLU A 113 -6.64 4.24 6.33
C GLU A 113 -5.34 4.99 6.61
N GLU A 114 -4.93 5.04 7.88
CA GLU A 114 -3.65 5.62 8.26
C GLU A 114 -2.50 4.73 7.79
N VAL A 115 -1.45 5.34 7.24
CA VAL A 115 -0.24 4.64 6.81
C VAL A 115 0.99 5.33 7.39
N LYS A 116 1.76 4.61 8.19
CA LYS A 116 3.02 5.12 8.74
C LYS A 116 4.22 4.70 7.91
N THR A 117 4.21 3.48 7.41
CA THR A 117 5.33 2.89 6.67
C THR A 117 4.79 2.19 5.43
N VAL A 118 5.50 2.34 4.31
CA VAL A 118 5.23 1.59 3.07
C VAL A 118 6.37 0.62 2.83
N ASP A 119 6.00 -0.64 2.62
CA ASP A 119 6.96 -1.70 2.31
C ASP A 119 6.45 -2.54 1.13
N HIS A 120 7.27 -3.47 0.67
CA HIS A 120 6.96 -4.36 -0.45
C HIS A 120 7.78 -5.63 -0.31
N TYR A 121 7.36 -6.67 -0.99
CA TYR A 121 8.13 -7.92 -1.05
C TYR A 121 9.31 -7.84 -2.00
#